data_1a541fa168372917f0bd6d65d1a76c8b
#
_entry.id   1a541fa168372917f0bd6d65d1a76c8b
#
_cell.length_a   1.000
_cell.length_b   1.000
_cell.length_c   1.000
_cell.angle_alpha   90.00
_cell.angle_beta   90.00
_cell.angle_gamma   90.00
#
_symmetry.space_group_name_H-M   'P 1'
#
loop_
_entity.id
_entity.type
_entity.pdbx_description
1 polymer ?
#
loop_
_entity_poly.entity_id
_entity_poly.type
_entity_poly.pdbx_seq_one_letter_code
_entity_poly.pdbx_strand_id
1 'polypeptide(L)'
;RIADLKAAGWYSGDVHVHANLFAQDLIKPADVLAVGRAEDLNVLNILPCNDPRTTLISDLQFFTGGPDPVSDENHIVYYNEEMRNDLYGHVGFLNLKTFVEPAYFGFPHSPHPYDAPGNFPQVEAAKRQGAFVSYVHPGLPSEFPIDIALGLADTIDVMSQVDERNSLPM
;
A
#
# COMPACT_ATOMS: atom_id res chain seq x y z
N ARG A 1 20.74 -13.31 -16.42
CA ARG A 1 19.47 -12.82 -17.00
C ARG A 1 19.25 -13.44 -18.37
N ILE A 2 18.01 -13.85 -18.65
CA ILE A 2 17.63 -14.44 -19.95
C ILE A 2 17.30 -13.31 -20.96
N ALA A 3 16.87 -12.13 -20.47
CA ALA A 3 16.57 -10.97 -21.28
C ALA A 3 16.89 -9.68 -20.51
N ASP A 4 17.24 -8.61 -21.22
CA ASP A 4 17.34 -7.26 -20.68
C ASP A 4 15.97 -6.57 -20.81
N LEU A 5 15.16 -6.71 -19.78
CA LEU A 5 13.82 -6.12 -19.76
C LEU A 5 13.84 -4.61 -19.62
N LYS A 6 14.89 -4.03 -18.98
CA LYS A 6 15.04 -2.56 -18.86
C LYS A 6 15.24 -1.92 -20.22
N ALA A 7 16.04 -2.53 -21.09
CA ALA A 7 16.22 -2.05 -22.46
C ALA A 7 14.90 -2.07 -23.27
N ALA A 8 13.94 -2.91 -22.87
CA ALA A 8 12.60 -2.96 -23.44
C ALA A 8 11.57 -2.05 -22.71
N GLY A 9 12.02 -1.24 -21.74
CA GLY A 9 11.17 -0.32 -20.99
C GLY A 9 10.39 -0.96 -19.83
N TRP A 10 10.75 -2.19 -19.40
CA TRP A 10 10.13 -2.85 -18.26
C TRP A 10 10.99 -2.71 -17.01
N TYR A 11 10.37 -2.34 -15.91
CA TYR A 11 11.01 -2.15 -14.63
C TYR A 11 10.42 -3.10 -13.59
N SER A 12 11.29 -3.65 -12.73
CA SER A 12 10.86 -4.46 -11.59
C SER A 12 10.37 -3.56 -10.45
N GLY A 13 9.42 -4.03 -9.67
CA GLY A 13 8.96 -3.28 -8.50
C GLY A 13 8.22 -4.15 -7.50
N ASP A 14 8.21 -3.70 -6.26
CA ASP A 14 7.34 -4.20 -5.22
C ASP A 14 6.38 -3.08 -4.82
N VAL A 15 5.09 -3.35 -4.94
CA VAL A 15 4.03 -2.35 -4.73
C VAL A 15 3.41 -2.42 -3.33
N HIS A 16 3.80 -3.43 -2.51
CA HIS A 16 3.21 -3.66 -1.21
C HIS A 16 4.28 -3.99 -0.16
N VAL A 17 5.03 -3.00 0.27
CA VAL A 17 6.13 -3.17 1.22
C VAL A 17 5.80 -2.51 2.56
N HIS A 18 5.85 -3.28 3.64
CA HIS A 18 5.80 -2.78 5.01
C HIS A 18 7.18 -2.81 5.64
N ALA A 19 7.87 -1.68 5.66
CA ALA A 19 9.21 -1.61 6.20
C ALA A 19 9.24 -1.69 7.75
N ASN A 20 8.21 -1.14 8.41
CA ASN A 20 8.19 -0.95 9.86
C ASN A 20 7.01 -1.62 10.59
N LEU A 21 6.37 -2.64 10.01
CA LEU A 21 5.12 -3.23 10.53
C LEU A 21 5.20 -3.67 11.99
N PHE A 22 6.30 -4.32 12.37
CA PHE A 22 6.58 -4.75 13.76
C PHE A 22 8.01 -4.45 14.17
N ALA A 23 8.68 -3.54 13.46
CA ALA A 23 10.08 -3.22 13.71
C ALA A 23 10.25 -2.53 15.08
N GLN A 24 11.22 -2.99 15.84
CA GLN A 24 11.64 -2.31 17.07
C GLN A 24 12.48 -1.08 16.74
N ASP A 25 13.30 -1.18 15.68
CA ASP A 25 14.12 -0.10 15.16
C ASP A 25 13.48 0.44 13.87
N LEU A 26 13.50 1.76 13.72
CA LEU A 26 12.93 2.41 12.54
C LEU A 26 13.82 2.16 11.31
N ILE A 27 13.33 1.41 10.36
CA ILE A 27 13.96 1.21 9.04
C ILE A 27 13.81 2.51 8.24
N LYS A 28 14.93 3.03 7.77
CA LYS A 28 14.99 4.32 7.08
C LYS A 28 14.91 4.15 5.56
N PRO A 29 14.54 5.19 4.81
CA PRO A 29 14.51 5.14 3.34
C PRO A 29 15.80 4.64 2.69
N ALA A 30 16.97 4.97 3.26
CA ALA A 30 18.26 4.51 2.76
C ALA A 30 18.44 2.98 2.90
N ASP A 31 17.89 2.38 3.97
CA ASP A 31 17.92 0.93 4.18
C ASP A 31 17.00 0.24 3.18
N VAL A 32 15.81 0.80 2.94
CA VAL A 32 14.87 0.33 1.92
C VAL A 32 15.50 0.36 0.54
N LEU A 33 16.17 1.46 0.19
CA LEU A 33 16.88 1.57 -1.08
C LEU A 33 18.00 0.54 -1.21
N ALA A 34 18.74 0.26 -0.12
CA ALA A 34 19.80 -0.75 -0.12
C ALA A 34 19.25 -2.15 -0.42
N VAL A 35 18.10 -2.50 0.17
CA VAL A 35 17.40 -3.76 -0.14
C VAL A 35 16.93 -3.78 -1.60
N GLY A 36 16.31 -2.72 -2.09
CA GLY A 36 15.87 -2.62 -3.48
C GLY A 36 16.99 -2.83 -4.48
N ARG A 37 18.17 -2.26 -4.22
CA ARG A 37 19.36 -2.48 -5.03
C ARG A 37 19.85 -3.93 -4.99
N ALA A 38 19.82 -4.55 -3.80
CA ALA A 38 20.24 -5.95 -3.63
C ALA A 38 19.31 -6.92 -4.36
N GLU A 39 18.02 -6.65 -4.39
CA GLU A 39 16.98 -7.46 -5.03
C GLU A 39 16.71 -7.08 -6.51
N ASP A 40 17.43 -6.09 -7.05
CA ASP A 40 17.23 -5.57 -8.41
C ASP A 40 15.80 -5.01 -8.65
N LEU A 41 15.25 -4.35 -7.63
CA LEU A 41 13.94 -3.71 -7.68
C LEU A 41 14.09 -2.22 -8.02
N ASN A 42 13.44 -1.79 -9.08
CA ASN A 42 13.48 -0.39 -9.52
C ASN A 42 12.46 0.49 -8.81
N VAL A 43 11.33 -0.07 -8.39
CA VAL A 43 10.27 0.66 -7.69
C VAL A 43 9.98 -0.05 -6.38
N LEU A 44 10.12 0.69 -5.29
CA LEU A 44 9.80 0.25 -3.94
C LEU A 44 8.68 1.14 -3.41
N ASN A 45 7.48 0.61 -3.43
CA ASN A 45 6.32 1.32 -2.94
C ASN A 45 6.07 0.92 -1.49
N ILE A 46 6.40 1.83 -0.58
CA ILE A 46 6.28 1.60 0.85
C ILE A 46 4.88 2.03 1.30
N LEU A 47 4.21 1.13 2.00
CA LEU A 47 2.91 1.38 2.60
C LEU A 47 3.07 1.53 4.11
N PRO A 48 3.24 2.76 4.63
CA PRO A 48 3.35 3.03 6.04
C PRO A 48 2.23 2.37 6.83
N CYS A 49 2.62 1.48 7.71
CA CYS A 49 1.69 0.74 8.53
C CYS A 49 2.44 0.13 9.73
N ASN A 50 1.87 0.27 10.89
CA ASN A 50 2.30 -0.43 12.09
C ASN A 50 1.17 -1.33 12.61
N ASP A 51 1.26 -1.73 13.87
CA ASP A 51 0.19 -2.48 14.51
C ASP A 51 -1.08 -1.62 14.60
N PRO A 52 -2.17 -2.00 13.95
CA PRO A 52 -3.41 -1.21 13.94
C PRO A 52 -4.02 -1.03 15.32
N ARG A 53 -3.66 -1.89 16.28
CA ARG A 53 -4.10 -1.75 17.68
C ARG A 53 -3.52 -0.53 18.38
N THR A 54 -2.38 -0.05 17.94
CA THR A 54 -1.73 1.14 18.49
C THR A 54 -1.99 2.40 17.69
N THR A 55 -2.48 2.27 16.47
CA THR A 55 -2.63 3.36 15.48
C THR A 55 -1.36 4.17 15.21
N LEU A 56 -0.23 3.68 15.68
CA LEU A 56 1.06 4.30 15.41
C LEU A 56 1.53 3.93 14.01
N ILE A 57 1.87 4.93 13.21
CA ILE A 57 2.48 4.77 11.89
C ILE A 57 3.85 5.45 11.94
N SER A 58 4.87 4.70 12.39
CA SER A 58 6.19 5.27 12.69
C SER A 58 6.92 5.81 11.46
N ASP A 59 6.71 5.20 10.29
CA ASP A 59 7.33 5.59 9.02
C ASP A 59 6.52 6.62 8.23
N LEU A 60 5.37 7.07 8.76
CA LEU A 60 4.64 8.21 8.19
C LEU A 60 5.50 9.49 8.13
N GLN A 61 6.49 9.62 9.00
CA GLN A 61 7.45 10.72 8.97
C GLN A 61 8.25 10.80 7.65
N PHE A 62 8.32 9.71 6.88
CA PHE A 62 8.97 9.66 5.58
C PHE A 62 8.00 9.91 4.40
N PHE A 63 6.72 10.08 4.67
CA PHE A 63 5.75 10.42 3.63
C PHE A 63 5.97 11.86 3.15
N THR A 64 6.31 12.03 1.88
CA THR A 64 6.61 13.34 1.28
C THR A 64 5.60 13.77 0.21
N GLY A 65 4.67 12.89 -0.18
CA GLY A 65 3.75 13.10 -1.31
C GLY A 65 4.42 12.96 -2.68
N GLY A 66 5.59 12.35 -2.72
CA GLY A 66 6.37 12.09 -3.91
C GLY A 66 7.47 11.06 -3.66
N PRO A 67 8.31 10.76 -4.66
CA PRO A 67 9.48 9.93 -4.46
C PRO A 67 10.38 10.49 -3.35
N ASP A 68 10.86 9.60 -2.47
CA ASP A 68 11.77 9.97 -1.40
C ASP A 68 13.09 10.52 -1.98
N PRO A 69 13.73 11.53 -1.35
CA PRO A 69 15.01 12.09 -1.80
C PRO A 69 16.18 11.10 -1.92
N VAL A 70 16.09 9.90 -1.29
CA VAL A 70 17.11 8.85 -1.48
C VAL A 70 17.02 8.16 -2.84
N SER A 71 15.92 8.33 -3.57
CA SER A 71 15.72 7.76 -4.90
C SER A 71 16.82 8.21 -5.86
N ASP A 72 17.17 7.34 -6.80
CA ASP A 72 18.16 7.63 -7.85
C ASP A 72 17.57 7.38 -9.26
N GLU A 73 18.39 7.49 -10.27
CA GLU A 73 17.98 7.32 -11.68
C GLU A 73 17.43 5.91 -12.00
N ASN A 74 17.75 4.91 -11.18
CA ASN A 74 17.39 3.51 -11.40
C ASN A 74 16.41 2.97 -10.36
N HIS A 75 16.23 3.68 -9.21
CA HIS A 75 15.44 3.19 -8.09
C HIS A 75 14.57 4.29 -7.52
N ILE A 76 13.31 4.03 -7.38
CA ILE A 76 12.32 4.90 -6.76
C ILE A 76 11.89 4.28 -5.43
N VAL A 77 12.07 5.01 -4.34
CA VAL A 77 11.45 4.74 -3.04
C VAL A 77 10.32 5.73 -2.88
N TYR A 78 9.10 5.24 -2.68
CA TYR A 78 7.93 6.09 -2.55
C TYR A 78 7.07 5.61 -1.38
N TYR A 79 6.87 6.47 -0.38
CA TYR A 79 5.96 6.22 0.72
C TYR A 79 4.55 6.63 0.33
N ASN A 80 3.66 5.67 0.29
CA ASN A 80 2.25 5.82 -0.05
C ASN A 80 1.36 5.46 1.16
N GLU A 81 0.31 4.65 1.01
CA GLU A 81 -0.57 4.28 2.11
C GLU A 81 -1.22 2.93 1.90
N GLU A 82 -1.34 2.13 2.96
CA GLU A 82 -2.34 1.08 3.06
C GLU A 82 -3.39 1.52 4.09
N MET A 83 -4.56 1.89 3.59
CA MET A 83 -5.73 2.07 4.42
C MET A 83 -6.29 0.72 4.83
N ARG A 84 -6.56 0.53 6.11
CA ARG A 84 -6.99 -0.74 6.69
C ARG A 84 -8.37 -0.64 7.31
N ASN A 85 -9.29 -1.42 6.78
CA ASN A 85 -10.60 -1.66 7.38
C ASN A 85 -10.69 -3.14 7.77
N ASP A 86 -11.00 -3.45 9.03
CA ASP A 86 -11.03 -4.82 9.54
C ASP A 86 -12.11 -5.67 8.85
N LEU A 87 -13.25 -5.08 8.52
CA LEU A 87 -14.37 -5.77 7.87
C LEU A 87 -14.33 -5.66 6.34
N TYR A 88 -14.10 -4.44 5.79
CA TYR A 88 -14.27 -4.19 4.36
C TYR A 88 -13.00 -4.35 3.53
N GLY A 89 -11.92 -4.79 4.17
CA GLY A 89 -10.66 -5.10 3.50
C GLY A 89 -9.69 -3.92 3.43
N HIS A 90 -8.47 -4.22 3.04
CA HIS A 90 -7.39 -3.25 2.96
C HIS A 90 -7.25 -2.70 1.53
N VAL A 91 -6.82 -1.45 1.43
CA VAL A 91 -6.67 -0.75 0.15
C VAL A 91 -5.34 -0.02 0.11
N GLY A 92 -4.53 -0.35 -0.89
CA GLY A 92 -3.31 0.40 -1.20
C GLY A 92 -3.63 1.63 -2.04
N PHE A 93 -3.19 2.79 -1.60
CA PHE A 93 -3.26 4.03 -2.36
C PHE A 93 -1.86 4.38 -2.86
N LEU A 94 -1.64 4.37 -4.17
CA LEU A 94 -0.35 4.63 -4.79
C LEU A 94 -0.35 6.00 -5.46
N ASN A 95 0.80 6.68 -5.46
CA ASN A 95 0.96 8.03 -5.99
C ASN A 95 0.16 9.10 -5.22
N LEU A 96 0.03 8.91 -3.90
CA LEU A 96 -0.59 9.91 -3.02
C LEU A 96 0.27 11.18 -2.93
N LYS A 97 -0.41 12.33 -2.84
CA LYS A 97 0.20 13.64 -2.57
C LYS A 97 0.00 14.07 -1.11
N THR A 98 -1.06 13.61 -0.51
CA THR A 98 -1.41 13.84 0.89
C THR A 98 -1.94 12.54 1.46
N PHE A 99 -1.47 12.17 2.65
CA PHE A 99 -1.94 10.99 3.36
C PHE A 99 -3.44 11.08 3.63
N VAL A 100 -4.18 9.98 3.52
CA VAL A 100 -5.64 9.94 3.67
C VAL A 100 -6.01 9.45 5.05
N GLU A 101 -6.56 10.33 5.87
CA GLU A 101 -7.01 10.00 7.21
C GLU A 101 -8.53 9.70 7.27
N PRO A 102 -8.94 8.81 8.15
CA PRO A 102 -8.15 7.90 8.97
C PRO A 102 -7.69 6.66 8.20
N ALA A 103 -6.47 6.18 8.50
CA ALA A 103 -5.88 5.02 7.84
C ALA A 103 -6.37 3.67 8.40
N TYR A 104 -7.02 3.67 9.58
CA TYR A 104 -7.49 2.46 10.26
C TYR A 104 -8.94 2.57 10.69
N PHE A 105 -9.73 1.51 10.40
CA PHE A 105 -11.12 1.35 10.80
C PHE A 105 -11.38 -0.04 11.37
N GLY A 106 -12.33 -0.15 12.31
CA GLY A 106 -12.80 -1.42 12.83
C GLY A 106 -11.87 -2.09 13.84
N PHE A 107 -10.71 -1.54 14.10
CA PHE A 107 -9.77 -2.11 15.06
C PHE A 107 -10.09 -1.64 16.48
N PRO A 108 -10.35 -2.57 17.41
CA PRO A 108 -10.50 -2.24 18.83
C PRO A 108 -9.29 -1.45 19.33
N HIS A 109 -9.53 -0.42 20.12
CA HIS A 109 -8.51 0.49 20.65
C HIS A 109 -7.96 1.53 19.66
N SER A 110 -8.42 1.52 18.41
CA SER A 110 -8.13 2.61 17.46
C SER A 110 -9.06 3.81 17.71
N PRO A 111 -8.74 5.00 17.20
CA PRO A 111 -9.67 6.14 17.23
C PRO A 111 -10.97 5.88 16.45
N HIS A 112 -10.95 4.91 15.53
CA HIS A 112 -12.09 4.51 14.70
C HIS A 112 -12.40 3.01 14.89
N PRO A 113 -12.95 2.60 16.05
CA PRO A 113 -13.13 1.19 16.41
C PRO A 113 -14.27 0.50 15.65
N TYR A 114 -15.00 1.23 14.82
CA TYR A 114 -16.12 0.73 14.03
C TYR A 114 -15.77 0.75 12.55
N ASP A 115 -16.27 -0.23 11.79
CA ASP A 115 -16.04 -0.35 10.34
C ASP A 115 -16.85 0.65 9.49
N ALA A 116 -17.69 1.45 10.10
CA ALA A 116 -18.44 2.49 9.41
C ALA A 116 -17.64 3.82 9.34
N PRO A 117 -17.65 4.50 8.17
CA PRO A 117 -18.54 4.28 7.03
C PRO A 117 -18.12 3.20 6.03
N GLY A 118 -17.04 2.57 6.06
CA GLY A 118 -16.49 1.68 5.04
C GLY A 118 -15.30 2.34 4.32
N ASN A 119 -14.87 1.76 3.19
CA ASN A 119 -13.68 2.23 2.47
C ASN A 119 -13.95 3.42 1.54
N PHE A 120 -15.17 3.53 1.05
CA PHE A 120 -15.57 4.48 0.01
C PHE A 120 -15.07 5.92 0.21
N PRO A 121 -15.21 6.57 1.38
CA PRO A 121 -14.77 7.96 1.56
C PRO A 121 -13.28 8.15 1.37
N GLN A 122 -12.45 7.19 1.83
CA GLN A 122 -10.99 7.22 1.71
C GLN A 122 -10.57 6.92 0.28
N VAL A 123 -11.18 5.91 -0.34
CA VAL A 123 -10.96 5.58 -1.76
C VAL A 123 -11.26 6.80 -2.64
N GLU A 124 -12.39 7.46 -2.42
CA GLU A 124 -12.75 8.68 -3.15
C GLU A 124 -11.76 9.83 -2.88
N ALA A 125 -11.31 10.01 -1.63
CA ALA A 125 -10.32 11.02 -1.28
C ALA A 125 -8.95 10.76 -1.96
N ALA A 126 -8.54 9.50 -2.07
CA ALA A 126 -7.34 9.10 -2.80
C ALA A 126 -7.50 9.34 -4.31
N LYS A 127 -8.63 8.94 -4.89
CA LYS A 127 -8.92 9.18 -6.33
C LYS A 127 -8.93 10.66 -6.68
N ARG A 128 -9.44 11.54 -5.82
CA ARG A 128 -9.40 13.00 -6.05
C ARG A 128 -7.98 13.56 -6.14
N GLN A 129 -6.99 12.87 -5.59
CA GLN A 129 -5.56 13.24 -5.70
C GLN A 129 -4.89 12.67 -6.95
N GLY A 130 -5.60 11.84 -7.72
CA GLY A 130 -5.03 11.09 -8.84
C GLY A 130 -4.27 9.84 -8.39
N ALA A 131 -4.57 9.32 -7.21
CA ALA A 131 -4.00 8.07 -6.74
C ALA A 131 -4.52 6.88 -7.54
N PHE A 132 -3.68 5.85 -7.63
CA PHE A 132 -4.03 4.54 -8.12
C PHE A 132 -4.49 3.70 -6.94
N VAL A 133 -5.67 3.11 -7.04
CA VAL A 133 -6.32 2.38 -5.95
C VAL A 133 -6.23 0.88 -6.20
N SER A 134 -5.60 0.17 -5.29
CA SER A 134 -5.40 -1.28 -5.36
C SER A 134 -5.99 -1.97 -4.12
N TYR A 135 -6.95 -2.86 -4.33
CA TYR A 135 -7.38 -3.75 -3.24
C TYR A 135 -6.34 -4.83 -3.03
N VAL A 136 -5.75 -4.86 -1.84
CA VAL A 136 -4.63 -5.74 -1.48
C VAL A 136 -5.14 -6.98 -0.74
N HIS A 137 -4.51 -8.14 -1.00
CA HIS A 137 -4.85 -9.46 -0.41
C HIS A 137 -6.37 -9.61 -0.09
N PRO A 138 -7.26 -9.41 -1.08
CA PRO A 138 -8.69 -9.32 -0.82
C PRO A 138 -9.23 -10.64 -0.28
N GLY A 139 -9.99 -10.53 0.80
CA GLY A 139 -10.81 -11.58 1.38
C GLY A 139 -12.28 -11.22 1.31
N LEU A 140 -13.14 -12.08 1.80
CA LEU A 140 -14.55 -11.78 1.99
C LEU A 140 -14.88 -11.71 3.49
N PRO A 141 -15.65 -10.73 3.94
CA PRO A 141 -16.28 -9.64 3.17
C PRO A 141 -15.27 -8.58 2.68
N SER A 142 -15.60 -7.87 1.59
CA SER A 142 -14.80 -6.77 1.06
C SER A 142 -15.69 -5.79 0.28
N GLU A 143 -15.33 -4.51 0.30
CA GLU A 143 -16.07 -3.47 -0.44
C GLU A 143 -15.65 -3.39 -1.93
N PHE A 144 -14.55 -4.05 -2.32
CA PHE A 144 -13.98 -3.93 -3.66
C PHE A 144 -14.96 -4.15 -4.83
N PRO A 145 -15.95 -5.06 -4.78
CA PRO A 145 -16.88 -5.23 -5.90
C PRO A 145 -17.71 -3.98 -6.19
N ILE A 146 -18.02 -3.22 -5.13
CA ILE A 146 -18.77 -1.96 -5.24
C ILE A 146 -17.85 -0.89 -5.83
N ASP A 147 -16.63 -0.78 -5.34
CA ASP A 147 -15.67 0.22 -5.81
C ASP A 147 -15.23 -0.01 -7.25
N ILE A 148 -15.14 -1.28 -7.69
CA ILE A 148 -14.95 -1.61 -9.11
C ILE A 148 -16.14 -1.15 -9.94
N ALA A 149 -17.36 -1.45 -9.51
CA ALA A 149 -18.57 -1.07 -10.23
C ALA A 149 -18.73 0.45 -10.35
N LEU A 150 -18.20 1.20 -9.39
CA LEU A 150 -18.18 2.66 -9.39
C LEU A 150 -16.97 3.27 -10.12
N GLY A 151 -16.04 2.44 -10.63
CA GLY A 151 -14.82 2.91 -11.29
C GLY A 151 -13.80 3.54 -10.33
N LEU A 152 -13.86 3.20 -9.06
CA LEU A 152 -12.99 3.73 -8.01
C LEU A 152 -11.77 2.86 -7.75
N ALA A 153 -11.86 1.54 -7.92
CA ALA A 153 -10.73 0.62 -7.83
C ALA A 153 -10.10 0.42 -9.21
N ASP A 154 -8.75 0.49 -9.25
CA ASP A 154 -7.97 0.31 -10.49
C ASP A 154 -7.45 -1.12 -10.63
N THR A 155 -7.09 -1.76 -9.51
CA THR A 155 -6.57 -3.13 -9.48
C THR A 155 -6.97 -3.87 -8.21
N ILE A 156 -6.72 -5.18 -8.26
CA ILE A 156 -6.90 -6.10 -7.16
C ILE A 156 -5.79 -7.16 -7.22
N ASP A 157 -5.28 -7.57 -6.06
CA ASP A 157 -4.38 -8.70 -5.97
C ASP A 157 -5.13 -9.99 -6.34
N VAL A 158 -4.59 -10.74 -7.30
CA VAL A 158 -5.17 -12.03 -7.71
C VAL A 158 -4.63 -13.21 -6.92
N MET A 159 -3.49 -13.02 -6.23
CA MET A 159 -2.89 -14.02 -5.34
C MET A 159 -2.57 -13.38 -4.01
N SER A 160 -3.09 -13.95 -2.93
CA SER A 160 -2.79 -13.50 -1.57
C SER A 160 -1.77 -14.40 -0.91
N GLN A 161 -0.84 -13.82 -0.17
CA GLN A 161 0.10 -14.57 0.69
C GLN A 161 -0.62 -15.37 1.79
N VAL A 162 -1.84 -14.97 2.15
CA VAL A 162 -2.56 -15.53 3.28
C VAL A 162 -3.31 -16.81 2.89
N ASP A 163 -3.89 -16.87 1.70
CA ASP A 163 -4.60 -18.07 1.23
C ASP A 163 -4.80 -18.05 -0.29
N GLU A 164 -3.93 -18.73 -1.01
CA GLU A 164 -4.04 -18.92 -2.48
C GLU A 164 -5.41 -19.50 -2.90
N ARG A 165 -6.06 -20.27 -2.03
CA ARG A 165 -7.36 -20.88 -2.32
C ARG A 165 -8.50 -19.89 -2.27
N ASN A 166 -8.36 -18.79 -1.53
CA ASN A 166 -9.36 -17.72 -1.42
C ASN A 166 -9.19 -16.63 -2.49
N SER A 167 -8.04 -16.56 -3.12
CA SER A 167 -7.73 -15.55 -4.14
C SER A 167 -8.14 -15.95 -5.56
N LEU A 168 -8.22 -17.25 -5.86
CA LEU A 168 -8.36 -17.73 -7.23
C LEU A 168 -9.79 -17.91 -7.77
N PRO A 169 -10.87 -18.04 -6.99
CA PRO A 169 -12.21 -18.16 -7.57
C PRO A 169 -13.06 -16.90 -7.41
N MET A 170 -12.55 -15.77 -7.84
CA MET A 170 -13.42 -14.58 -7.92
C MET A 170 -13.91 -14.32 -9.33
#